data_8d2892c17ee35e09c683b47f98fb4117
#
_entry.id   8d2892c17ee35e09c683b47f98fb4117
#
_cell.length_a   1.000
_cell.length_b   1.000
_cell.length_c   1.000
_cell.angle_alpha   90.00
_cell.angle_beta   90.00
_cell.angle_gamma   90.00
#
_symmetry.space_group_name_H-M   'P 1'
#
loop_
_entity.id
_entity.type
_entity.pdbx_description
1 polymer ?
#
loop_
_entity_poly.entity_id
_entity_poly.type
_entity_poly.pdbx_seq_one_letter_code
_entity_poly.pdbx_strand_id
1 'polypeptide(L)'
;NMPPRHTKSEFASYLLPAWMVGRNPKLKIIQATHTGELAIRFGRKAKTLIDSPEYAKIFETTLREDSQAAGRWETAQGGEYFAAGVGGAITGRGADLLIIDDPHSEQDALSATALENAYEWYTSGPRQRLQPGGRIICVMTRWSTKDLTGQLLSHQKEAKADQWEVVEFPAILDHGTYSEPIWPEYWNIDELEKVKATLPVGKWNAQWMQNPTSEEGALIKREWWRVWDSDTIPPLQHVIQSYDTAFMKKETADYSAITTWGIFFPDEDSGANLILLDAVKGRFEFPELRRKALEQYKYWNPESVIVEAKASGLPLTYELRQMDIPVINFTPSKGNDKHVRVNTVAPLFESGMIWAPDQKFSEEVIEECAAFPHGDHDDLVDSMTMAVMRFRQGGLIKHPEDYVEEKTAPRKRSYY
;
A
#
# COMPACT_ATOMS: atom_id res chain seq x y z
N ASN A 1 2.31 -13.59 2.94
CA ASN A 1 1.31 -12.88 2.15
C ASN A 1 1.60 -13.06 0.66
N MET A 2 0.57 -13.15 -0.18
CA MET A 2 0.73 -13.44 -1.60
C MET A 2 -0.54 -13.01 -2.37
N PRO A 3 -0.42 -12.57 -3.63
CA PRO A 3 -1.55 -12.10 -4.42
C PRO A 3 -2.63 -13.17 -4.67
N PRO A 4 -3.83 -12.77 -5.09
CA PRO A 4 -4.86 -13.71 -5.54
C PRO A 4 -4.34 -14.59 -6.68
N ARG A 5 -4.82 -15.84 -6.75
CA ARG A 5 -4.49 -16.80 -7.84
C ARG A 5 -3.01 -17.17 -8.00
N HIS A 6 -2.17 -16.91 -7.00
CA HIS A 6 -0.76 -17.30 -6.97
C HIS A 6 -0.51 -18.58 -6.15
N THR A 7 -1.49 -19.46 -6.03
CA THR A 7 -1.38 -20.82 -5.43
C THR A 7 -1.08 -20.87 -3.92
N LYS A 8 -1.14 -19.74 -3.19
CA LYS A 8 -0.84 -19.70 -1.75
C LYS A 8 -1.56 -20.78 -0.94
N SER A 9 -2.86 -20.95 -1.17
CA SER A 9 -3.69 -21.95 -0.47
C SER A 9 -3.36 -23.40 -0.90
N GLU A 10 -2.95 -23.63 -2.14
CA GLU A 10 -2.52 -24.97 -2.58
C GLU A 10 -1.28 -25.41 -1.80
N PHE A 11 -0.33 -24.51 -1.56
CA PHE A 11 0.85 -24.82 -0.75
C PHE A 11 0.50 -24.91 0.73
N ALA A 12 -0.13 -23.88 1.31
CA ALA A 12 -0.28 -23.75 2.76
C ALA A 12 -1.42 -24.60 3.34
N SER A 13 -2.52 -24.76 2.60
CA SER A 13 -3.72 -25.43 3.12
C SER A 13 -3.97 -26.83 2.57
N TYR A 14 -3.21 -27.24 1.57
CA TYR A 14 -3.32 -28.57 0.97
C TYR A 14 -2.02 -29.38 1.08
N LEU A 15 -0.93 -28.93 0.44
CA LEU A 15 0.31 -29.71 0.39
C LEU A 15 1.04 -29.72 1.73
N LEU A 16 1.15 -28.57 2.39
CA LEU A 16 1.87 -28.45 3.66
C LEU A 16 1.28 -29.30 4.79
N PRO A 17 -0.03 -29.28 5.09
CA PRO A 17 -0.58 -30.14 6.13
C PRO A 17 -0.38 -31.63 5.82
N ALA A 18 -0.54 -32.05 4.57
CA ALA A 18 -0.29 -33.43 4.18
C ALA A 18 1.19 -33.82 4.39
N TRP A 19 2.13 -32.96 3.96
CA TRP A 19 3.56 -33.18 4.17
C TRP A 19 3.94 -33.23 5.65
N MET A 20 3.41 -32.31 6.47
CA MET A 20 3.72 -32.27 7.90
C MET A 20 3.18 -33.49 8.65
N VAL A 21 1.98 -33.96 8.31
CA VAL A 21 1.39 -35.20 8.86
C VAL A 21 2.21 -36.40 8.44
N GLY A 22 2.72 -36.43 7.21
CA GLY A 22 3.64 -37.47 6.76
C GLY A 22 4.93 -37.53 7.56
N ARG A 23 5.47 -36.39 7.90
CA ARG A 23 6.69 -36.27 8.73
C ARG A 23 6.45 -36.54 10.21
N ASN A 24 5.29 -36.17 10.71
CA ASN A 24 4.85 -36.41 12.09
C ASN A 24 3.39 -36.86 12.15
N PRO A 25 3.13 -38.18 12.09
CA PRO A 25 1.77 -38.72 12.05
C PRO A 25 0.91 -38.44 13.31
N LYS A 26 1.52 -37.95 14.39
CA LYS A 26 0.81 -37.57 15.63
C LYS A 26 0.41 -36.10 15.68
N LEU A 27 0.75 -35.34 14.65
CA LEU A 27 0.54 -33.89 14.59
C LEU A 27 -0.96 -33.56 14.61
N LYS A 28 -1.37 -32.60 15.44
CA LYS A 28 -2.73 -32.06 15.50
C LYS A 28 -2.79 -30.73 14.79
N ILE A 29 -3.60 -30.65 13.74
CA ILE A 29 -3.74 -29.49 12.88
C ILE A 29 -5.15 -28.91 13.03
N ILE A 30 -5.24 -27.59 13.26
CA ILE A 30 -6.45 -26.81 13.06
C ILE A 30 -6.25 -25.96 11.80
N GLN A 31 -7.14 -26.13 10.84
CA GLN A 31 -7.17 -25.36 9.60
C GLN A 31 -8.38 -24.43 9.62
N ALA A 32 -8.16 -23.12 9.50
CA ALA A 32 -9.20 -22.12 9.45
C ALA A 32 -9.17 -21.32 8.15
N THR A 33 -10.35 -21.02 7.60
CA THR A 33 -10.55 -20.12 6.46
C THR A 33 -11.74 -19.21 6.72
N HIS A 34 -12.01 -18.19 5.90
CA HIS A 34 -13.16 -17.30 6.11
C HIS A 34 -14.49 -18.05 6.16
N THR A 35 -14.64 -19.19 5.47
CA THR A 35 -15.83 -20.06 5.59
C THR A 35 -15.46 -21.49 5.98
N GLY A 36 -16.30 -22.15 6.78
CA GLY A 36 -16.13 -23.55 7.12
C GLY A 36 -16.16 -24.48 5.90
N GLU A 37 -16.94 -24.14 4.88
CA GLU A 37 -17.03 -24.91 3.64
C GLU A 37 -15.68 -24.97 2.90
N LEU A 38 -15.00 -23.83 2.80
CA LEU A 38 -13.68 -23.76 2.18
C LEU A 38 -12.64 -24.56 2.97
N ALA A 39 -12.65 -24.45 4.30
CA ALA A 39 -11.79 -25.25 5.18
C ALA A 39 -12.02 -26.77 5.00
N ILE A 40 -13.27 -27.20 4.92
CA ILE A 40 -13.66 -28.59 4.67
C ILE A 40 -13.16 -29.06 3.30
N ARG A 41 -13.21 -28.19 2.28
CA ARG A 41 -12.70 -28.50 0.94
C ARG A 41 -11.18 -28.80 0.97
N PHE A 42 -10.39 -28.01 1.68
CA PHE A 42 -8.96 -28.27 1.86
C PHE A 42 -8.72 -29.54 2.68
N GLY A 43 -9.48 -29.77 3.75
CA GLY A 43 -9.39 -31.00 4.52
C GLY A 43 -9.65 -32.26 3.69
N ARG A 44 -10.63 -32.19 2.77
CA ARG A 44 -10.89 -33.27 1.81
C ARG A 44 -9.73 -33.49 0.86
N LYS A 45 -9.15 -32.41 0.30
CA LYS A 45 -7.98 -32.51 -0.61
C LYS A 45 -6.79 -33.15 0.10
N ALA A 46 -6.43 -32.66 1.30
CA ALA A 46 -5.33 -33.21 2.09
C ALA A 46 -5.56 -34.69 2.45
N LYS A 47 -6.78 -35.04 2.88
CA LYS A 47 -7.16 -36.41 3.15
C LYS A 47 -6.96 -37.31 1.92
N THR A 48 -7.48 -36.89 0.76
CA THR A 48 -7.38 -37.68 -0.48
C THR A 48 -5.91 -37.87 -0.90
N LEU A 49 -5.07 -36.88 -0.67
CA LEU A 49 -3.62 -37.00 -0.94
C LEU A 49 -2.96 -38.05 -0.01
N ILE A 50 -3.26 -37.97 1.29
CA ILE A 50 -2.74 -38.90 2.29
C ILE A 50 -3.15 -40.38 2.00
N ASP A 51 -4.36 -40.56 1.46
CA ASP A 51 -4.92 -41.86 1.12
C ASP A 51 -4.48 -42.36 -0.26
N SER A 52 -3.58 -41.65 -0.97
CA SER A 52 -3.12 -41.99 -2.29
C SER A 52 -1.97 -43.01 -2.26
N PRO A 53 -1.85 -43.93 -3.27
CA PRO A 53 -0.75 -44.85 -3.39
C PRO A 53 0.63 -44.14 -3.53
N GLU A 54 0.66 -42.96 -4.12
CA GLU A 54 1.86 -42.14 -4.27
C GLU A 54 2.36 -41.63 -2.93
N TYR A 55 1.48 -41.18 -2.06
CA TYR A 55 1.81 -40.74 -0.71
C TYR A 55 2.37 -41.90 0.14
N ALA A 56 1.76 -43.07 0.04
CA ALA A 56 2.20 -44.28 0.75
C ALA A 56 3.62 -44.76 0.34
N LYS A 57 4.13 -44.34 -0.83
CA LYS A 57 5.52 -44.60 -1.24
C LYS A 57 6.54 -43.74 -0.50
N ILE A 58 6.09 -42.63 0.07
CA ILE A 58 6.95 -41.61 0.70
C ILE A 58 6.80 -41.64 2.22
N PHE A 59 5.57 -41.83 2.71
CA PHE A 59 5.23 -41.76 4.13
C PHE A 59 4.48 -43.01 4.59
N GLU A 60 4.77 -43.45 5.82
CA GLU A 60 4.09 -44.60 6.45
C GLU A 60 2.77 -44.24 7.14
N THR A 61 2.35 -42.98 7.02
CA THR A 61 1.14 -42.46 7.67
C THR A 61 -0.11 -42.99 6.96
N THR A 62 -1.05 -43.50 7.75
CA THR A 62 -2.35 -43.96 7.27
C THR A 62 -3.47 -43.29 8.05
N LEU A 63 -4.64 -43.17 7.44
CA LEU A 63 -5.84 -42.66 8.10
C LEU A 63 -6.54 -43.73 8.91
N ARG A 64 -7.19 -43.34 10.00
CA ARG A 64 -8.07 -44.23 10.75
C ARG A 64 -9.36 -44.50 9.96
N GLU A 65 -9.79 -45.74 9.93
CA GLU A 65 -10.98 -46.15 9.17
C GLU A 65 -12.27 -45.53 9.71
N ASP A 66 -12.37 -45.29 11.04
CA ASP A 66 -13.53 -44.81 11.75
C ASP A 66 -13.57 -43.26 11.88
N SER A 67 -12.57 -42.52 11.35
CA SER A 67 -12.48 -41.06 11.48
C SER A 67 -12.05 -40.40 10.18
N GLN A 68 -12.94 -40.37 9.19
CA GLN A 68 -12.61 -39.95 7.82
C GLN A 68 -13.55 -38.88 7.23
N ALA A 69 -14.19 -38.06 8.06
CA ALA A 69 -15.02 -36.97 7.54
C ALA A 69 -14.16 -35.92 6.83
N ALA A 70 -14.70 -35.27 5.79
CA ALA A 70 -13.96 -34.33 4.95
C ALA A 70 -13.29 -33.17 5.72
N GLY A 71 -13.95 -32.67 6.75
CA GLY A 71 -13.45 -31.57 7.60
C GLY A 71 -12.84 -32.04 8.92
N ARG A 72 -12.82 -33.37 9.15
CA ARG A 72 -12.26 -33.96 10.38
C ARG A 72 -11.83 -35.38 10.13
N TRP A 73 -10.56 -35.62 10.25
CA TRP A 73 -10.00 -36.96 10.12
C TRP A 73 -8.82 -37.16 11.07
N GLU A 74 -8.52 -38.39 11.35
CA GLU A 74 -7.43 -38.78 12.24
C GLU A 74 -6.48 -39.75 11.55
N THR A 75 -5.23 -39.72 11.93
CA THR A 75 -4.23 -40.74 11.54
C THR A 75 -4.33 -41.96 12.44
N ALA A 76 -3.92 -43.10 11.95
CA ALA A 76 -3.80 -44.31 12.76
C ALA A 76 -2.86 -44.15 13.97
N GLN A 77 -1.93 -43.20 13.90
CA GLN A 77 -0.93 -42.90 14.92
C GLN A 77 -1.41 -41.84 15.94
N GLY A 78 -2.63 -41.32 15.81
CA GLY A 78 -3.25 -40.37 16.76
C GLY A 78 -3.06 -38.89 16.46
N GLY A 79 -2.66 -38.53 15.23
CA GLY A 79 -2.77 -37.15 14.75
C GLY A 79 -4.20 -36.79 14.38
N GLU A 80 -4.51 -35.52 14.35
CA GLU A 80 -5.86 -35.01 14.07
C GLU A 80 -5.80 -33.81 13.10
N TYR A 81 -6.73 -33.78 12.16
CA TYR A 81 -7.01 -32.59 11.34
C TYR A 81 -8.43 -32.13 11.59
N PHE A 82 -8.60 -30.82 11.80
CA PHE A 82 -9.90 -30.20 12.03
C PHE A 82 -10.03 -28.90 11.22
N ALA A 83 -11.09 -28.81 10.42
CA ALA A 83 -11.44 -27.65 9.61
C ALA A 83 -12.47 -26.77 10.32
N ALA A 84 -12.26 -25.45 10.30
CA ALA A 84 -13.14 -24.44 10.87
C ALA A 84 -13.30 -23.23 9.93
N GLY A 85 -14.38 -22.49 10.08
CA GLY A 85 -14.53 -21.14 9.52
C GLY A 85 -14.16 -20.08 10.56
N VAL A 86 -13.81 -18.87 10.12
CA VAL A 86 -13.71 -17.70 11.01
C VAL A 86 -15.04 -17.50 11.73
N GLY A 87 -15.01 -17.23 13.04
CA GLY A 87 -16.21 -17.20 13.89
C GLY A 87 -16.75 -18.58 14.28
N GLY A 88 -16.25 -19.68 13.71
CA GLY A 88 -16.66 -21.03 14.04
C GLY A 88 -16.13 -21.52 15.39
N ALA A 89 -16.87 -22.40 16.05
CA ALA A 89 -16.49 -22.97 17.34
C ALA A 89 -15.32 -23.99 17.18
N ILE A 90 -14.24 -23.74 17.90
CA ILE A 90 -13.03 -24.61 17.94
C ILE A 90 -12.82 -25.16 19.37
N THR A 91 -13.87 -25.22 20.17
CA THR A 91 -13.79 -25.63 21.58
C THR A 91 -13.43 -27.10 21.76
N GLY A 92 -12.67 -27.40 22.83
CA GLY A 92 -12.35 -28.79 23.22
C GLY A 92 -11.22 -29.45 22.41
N ARG A 93 -10.46 -28.69 21.58
CA ARG A 93 -9.37 -29.22 20.76
C ARG A 93 -8.06 -28.53 21.06
N GLY A 94 -6.95 -29.25 20.98
CA GLY A 94 -5.60 -28.71 20.98
C GLY A 94 -4.96 -28.81 19.60
N ALA A 95 -4.05 -27.91 19.26
CA ALA A 95 -3.31 -27.93 18.01
C ALA A 95 -1.80 -27.78 18.24
N ASP A 96 -1.02 -28.54 17.48
CA ASP A 96 0.43 -28.35 17.34
C ASP A 96 0.72 -27.39 16.19
N LEU A 97 -0.22 -27.31 15.23
CA LEU A 97 -0.16 -26.40 14.08
C LEU A 97 -1.53 -25.78 13.85
N LEU A 98 -1.57 -24.46 13.84
CA LEU A 98 -2.70 -23.67 13.40
C LEU A 98 -2.41 -23.07 12.03
N ILE A 99 -3.24 -23.34 11.03
CA ILE A 99 -3.17 -22.72 9.71
C ILE A 99 -4.39 -21.84 9.54
N ILE A 100 -4.17 -20.56 9.25
CA ILE A 100 -5.21 -19.58 8.93
C ILE A 100 -5.00 -19.16 7.49
N ASP A 101 -5.94 -19.44 6.61
CA ASP A 101 -5.84 -19.18 5.17
C ASP A 101 -7.01 -18.30 4.71
N ASP A 102 -6.68 -17.12 4.17
CA ASP A 102 -7.62 -16.11 3.71
C ASP A 102 -8.79 -15.90 4.70
N PRO A 103 -8.52 -15.34 5.90
CA PRO A 103 -9.53 -15.21 6.95
C PRO A 103 -10.61 -14.17 6.63
N HIS A 104 -10.40 -13.31 5.63
CA HIS A 104 -11.30 -12.25 5.21
C HIS A 104 -11.87 -12.51 3.83
N SER A 105 -13.16 -12.19 3.66
CA SER A 105 -13.78 -12.02 2.34
C SER A 105 -13.58 -10.59 1.82
N GLU A 106 -13.92 -10.35 0.55
CA GLU A 106 -13.94 -9.00 -0.03
C GLU A 106 -14.89 -8.06 0.73
N GLN A 107 -16.01 -8.58 1.25
CA GLN A 107 -16.97 -7.79 2.01
C GLN A 107 -16.43 -7.44 3.40
N ASP A 108 -15.76 -8.40 4.06
CA ASP A 108 -15.13 -8.16 5.36
C ASP A 108 -14.06 -7.08 5.28
N ALA A 109 -13.30 -7.04 4.19
CA ALA A 109 -12.26 -6.04 3.96
C ALA A 109 -12.77 -4.59 3.90
N LEU A 110 -14.06 -4.40 3.60
CA LEU A 110 -14.71 -3.08 3.58
C LEU A 110 -15.29 -2.68 4.95
N SER A 111 -15.20 -3.55 5.96
CA SER A 111 -15.80 -3.34 7.28
C SER A 111 -14.75 -3.38 8.37
N ALA A 112 -14.46 -2.23 8.98
CA ALA A 112 -13.56 -2.15 10.14
C ALA A 112 -13.99 -3.10 11.27
N THR A 113 -15.29 -3.24 11.51
CA THR A 113 -15.85 -4.17 12.51
C THR A 113 -15.59 -5.63 12.14
N ALA A 114 -15.69 -5.99 10.85
CA ALA A 114 -15.42 -7.37 10.43
C ALA A 114 -13.94 -7.73 10.56
N LEU A 115 -13.04 -6.78 10.25
CA LEU A 115 -11.60 -6.95 10.44
C LEU A 115 -11.25 -7.13 11.92
N GLU A 116 -11.83 -6.32 12.80
CA GLU A 116 -11.65 -6.41 14.25
C GLU A 116 -12.19 -7.74 14.79
N ASN A 117 -13.39 -8.16 14.38
CA ASN A 117 -13.99 -9.43 14.77
C ASN A 117 -13.12 -10.63 14.39
N ALA A 118 -12.44 -10.59 13.27
CA ALA A 118 -11.52 -11.66 12.87
C ALA A 118 -10.31 -11.76 13.81
N TYR A 119 -9.76 -10.63 14.25
CA TYR A 119 -8.70 -10.61 15.25
C TYR A 119 -9.18 -11.05 16.64
N GLU A 120 -10.35 -10.59 17.07
CA GLU A 120 -10.96 -11.02 18.31
C GLU A 120 -11.24 -12.54 18.32
N TRP A 121 -11.77 -13.08 17.22
CA TRP A 121 -11.93 -14.51 17.04
C TRP A 121 -10.58 -15.25 17.13
N TYR A 122 -9.54 -14.75 16.47
CA TYR A 122 -8.21 -15.33 16.53
C TYR A 122 -7.70 -15.42 17.97
N THR A 123 -7.76 -14.33 18.71
CA THR A 123 -7.22 -14.24 20.07
C THR A 123 -8.04 -15.04 21.09
N SER A 124 -9.37 -15.03 20.99
CA SER A 124 -10.27 -15.69 21.93
C SER A 124 -10.45 -17.19 21.66
N GLY A 125 -10.26 -17.63 20.42
CA GLY A 125 -10.51 -19.00 19.96
C GLY A 125 -9.22 -19.75 19.57
N PRO A 126 -8.79 -19.68 18.30
CA PRO A 126 -7.73 -20.53 17.74
C PRO A 126 -6.38 -20.40 18.47
N ARG A 127 -5.97 -19.18 18.83
CA ARG A 127 -4.71 -18.95 19.55
C ARG A 127 -4.68 -19.67 20.90
N GLN A 128 -5.82 -19.75 21.58
CA GLN A 128 -5.96 -20.44 22.87
C GLN A 128 -5.94 -21.98 22.74
N ARG A 129 -6.00 -22.51 21.53
CA ARG A 129 -5.94 -23.95 21.24
C ARG A 129 -4.52 -24.44 20.95
N LEU A 130 -3.59 -23.53 20.74
CA LEU A 130 -2.22 -23.89 20.46
C LEU A 130 -1.56 -24.49 21.69
N GLN A 131 -0.98 -25.68 21.52
CA GLN A 131 -0.23 -26.35 22.57
C GLN A 131 1.15 -25.71 22.78
N PRO A 132 1.80 -25.88 23.94
CA PRO A 132 3.16 -25.40 24.14
C PRO A 132 4.12 -25.91 23.05
N GLY A 133 4.84 -24.99 22.38
CA GLY A 133 5.70 -25.29 21.25
C GLY A 133 4.98 -25.43 19.91
N GLY A 134 3.66 -25.25 19.90
CA GLY A 134 2.87 -25.21 18.65
C GLY A 134 3.21 -23.99 17.79
N ARG A 135 2.87 -24.09 16.50
CA ARG A 135 3.19 -23.08 15.46
C ARG A 135 1.93 -22.55 14.81
N ILE A 136 2.03 -21.33 14.32
CA ILE A 136 0.94 -20.68 13.58
C ILE A 136 1.46 -20.28 12.21
N ILE A 137 0.66 -20.54 11.17
CA ILE A 137 0.89 -20.06 9.81
C ILE A 137 -0.34 -19.26 9.41
N CYS A 138 -0.17 -17.97 9.14
CA CYS A 138 -1.20 -17.11 8.58
C CYS A 138 -0.87 -16.83 7.11
N VAL A 139 -1.70 -17.31 6.21
CA VAL A 139 -1.54 -17.15 4.76
C VAL A 139 -2.73 -16.38 4.22
N MET A 140 -2.48 -15.23 3.61
CA MET A 140 -3.58 -14.43 3.07
C MET A 140 -3.10 -13.47 1.99
N THR A 141 -4.05 -12.96 1.22
CA THR A 141 -3.89 -11.73 0.46
C THR A 141 -4.10 -10.56 1.42
N ARG A 142 -3.28 -9.51 1.32
CA ARG A 142 -3.46 -8.30 2.10
C ARG A 142 -4.66 -7.50 1.58
N TRP A 143 -5.37 -6.86 2.50
CA TRP A 143 -6.55 -6.05 2.18
C TRP A 143 -6.41 -4.63 2.74
N SER A 144 -5.87 -4.52 3.95
CA SER A 144 -5.80 -3.29 4.72
C SER A 144 -4.71 -3.41 5.76
N THR A 145 -4.23 -2.29 6.28
CA THR A 145 -3.33 -2.28 7.46
C THR A 145 -4.02 -2.81 8.73
N LYS A 146 -5.35 -2.89 8.73
CA LYS A 146 -6.18 -3.42 9.82
C LYS A 146 -6.66 -4.87 9.59
N ASP A 147 -6.24 -5.51 8.49
CA ASP A 147 -6.51 -6.93 8.29
C ASP A 147 -5.80 -7.80 9.33
N LEU A 148 -6.10 -9.10 9.37
CA LEU A 148 -5.54 -9.97 10.41
C LEU A 148 -4.00 -9.91 10.44
N THR A 149 -3.32 -9.95 9.29
CA THR A 149 -1.86 -9.80 9.24
C THR A 149 -1.41 -8.46 9.84
N GLY A 150 -2.04 -7.35 9.47
CA GLY A 150 -1.70 -6.02 9.98
C GLY A 150 -1.85 -5.93 11.50
N GLN A 151 -2.92 -6.52 12.05
CA GLN A 151 -3.14 -6.56 13.50
C GLN A 151 -2.11 -7.45 14.21
N LEU A 152 -1.80 -8.64 13.68
CA LEU A 152 -0.76 -9.52 14.23
C LEU A 152 0.60 -8.81 14.29
N LEU A 153 0.98 -8.12 13.21
CA LEU A 153 2.24 -7.36 13.13
C LEU A 153 2.26 -6.13 14.04
N SER A 154 1.11 -5.48 14.23
CA SER A 154 0.99 -4.37 15.17
C SER A 154 1.23 -4.83 16.61
N HIS A 155 0.64 -5.97 17.00
CA HIS A 155 0.74 -6.48 18.37
C HIS A 155 2.09 -7.14 18.69
N GLN A 156 2.85 -7.61 17.70
CA GLN A 156 4.21 -8.16 17.95
C GLN A 156 5.21 -7.13 18.48
N LYS A 157 4.88 -5.83 18.46
CA LYS A 157 5.69 -4.78 19.09
C LYS A 157 5.82 -4.97 20.60
N GLU A 158 4.87 -5.66 21.22
CA GLU A 158 4.96 -6.09 22.59
C GLU A 158 5.97 -7.25 22.73
N ALA A 159 7.02 -7.08 23.52
CA ALA A 159 8.14 -8.02 23.60
C ALA A 159 7.78 -9.45 24.01
N LYS A 160 6.61 -9.66 24.64
CA LYS A 160 6.10 -10.98 25.07
C LYS A 160 5.01 -11.54 24.15
N ALA A 161 4.61 -10.80 23.13
CA ALA A 161 3.64 -11.28 22.14
C ALA A 161 4.28 -12.31 21.19
N ASP A 162 3.43 -13.01 20.45
CA ASP A 162 3.90 -13.90 19.39
C ASP A 162 4.73 -13.09 18.38
N GLN A 163 5.90 -13.59 18.05
CA GLN A 163 6.80 -12.97 17.07
C GLN A 163 6.61 -13.65 15.71
N TRP A 164 6.45 -12.85 14.66
CA TRP A 164 6.13 -13.31 13.32
C TRP A 164 7.31 -13.14 12.38
N GLU A 165 7.63 -14.20 11.68
CA GLU A 165 8.45 -14.13 10.48
C GLU A 165 7.54 -13.81 9.29
N VAL A 166 7.80 -12.70 8.62
CA VAL A 166 6.98 -12.22 7.51
C VAL A 166 7.61 -12.63 6.19
N VAL A 167 6.83 -13.35 5.37
CA VAL A 167 7.20 -13.70 4.00
C VAL A 167 6.20 -13.07 3.07
N GLU A 168 6.66 -12.16 2.21
CA GLU A 168 5.82 -11.41 1.27
C GLU A 168 6.24 -11.69 -0.16
N PHE A 169 5.24 -11.96 -0.99
CA PHE A 169 5.40 -12.21 -2.41
C PHE A 169 4.51 -11.24 -3.17
N PRO A 170 5.01 -10.06 -3.57
CA PRO A 170 4.27 -9.17 -4.45
C PRO A 170 4.12 -9.77 -5.84
N ALA A 171 3.09 -9.39 -6.59
CA ALA A 171 2.88 -9.88 -7.96
C ALA A 171 4.01 -9.50 -8.91
N ILE A 172 4.61 -8.34 -8.68
CA ILE A 172 5.76 -7.82 -9.42
C ILE A 172 6.90 -7.60 -8.44
N LEU A 173 8.01 -8.27 -8.70
CA LEU A 173 9.27 -8.07 -8.00
C LEU A 173 9.99 -6.88 -8.62
N ASP A 174 10.41 -5.94 -7.78
CA ASP A 174 11.17 -4.78 -8.18
C ASP A 174 12.64 -4.94 -7.77
N HIS A 175 13.51 -5.06 -8.75
CA HIS A 175 14.95 -5.20 -8.57
C HIS A 175 15.70 -3.86 -8.73
N GLY A 176 14.98 -2.75 -8.80
CA GLY A 176 15.53 -1.40 -8.94
C GLY A 176 15.88 -1.02 -10.38
N THR A 177 16.55 -1.88 -11.12
CA THR A 177 16.91 -1.67 -12.53
C THR A 177 15.89 -2.24 -13.50
N TYR A 178 15.15 -3.25 -13.08
CA TYR A 178 14.07 -3.88 -13.83
C TYR A 178 13.04 -4.45 -12.87
N SER A 179 11.85 -4.70 -13.37
CA SER A 179 10.77 -5.34 -12.63
C SER A 179 10.31 -6.59 -13.37
N GLU A 180 9.99 -7.64 -12.65
CA GLU A 180 9.50 -8.89 -13.23
C GLU A 180 8.34 -9.48 -12.44
N PRO A 181 7.38 -10.15 -13.09
CA PRO A 181 6.34 -10.91 -12.39
C PRO A 181 6.95 -12.01 -11.55
N ILE A 182 6.39 -12.26 -10.36
CA ILE A 182 6.84 -13.38 -9.50
C ILE A 182 6.59 -14.76 -10.15
N TRP A 183 5.66 -14.83 -11.09
CA TRP A 183 5.33 -16.07 -11.81
C TRP A 183 5.05 -15.78 -13.30
N PRO A 184 6.09 -15.45 -14.09
CA PRO A 184 5.95 -14.97 -15.47
C PRO A 184 5.29 -15.95 -16.43
N GLU A 185 5.40 -17.28 -16.16
CA GLU A 185 4.79 -18.32 -17.01
C GLU A 185 3.26 -18.33 -16.90
N TYR A 186 2.70 -17.85 -15.81
CA TYR A 186 1.25 -17.83 -15.57
C TYR A 186 0.68 -16.41 -15.57
N TRP A 187 1.38 -15.48 -14.92
CA TRP A 187 1.06 -14.05 -14.88
C TRP A 187 2.16 -13.26 -15.56
N ASN A 188 2.08 -13.08 -16.87
CA ASN A 188 3.02 -12.19 -17.56
C ASN A 188 2.73 -10.72 -17.27
N ILE A 189 3.66 -9.85 -17.61
CA ILE A 189 3.57 -8.42 -17.28
C ILE A 189 2.33 -7.75 -17.91
N ASP A 190 1.99 -8.12 -19.16
CA ASP A 190 0.83 -7.53 -19.86
C ASP A 190 -0.49 -7.86 -19.16
N GLU A 191 -0.64 -9.09 -18.65
CA GLU A 191 -1.84 -9.48 -17.90
C GLU A 191 -1.90 -8.77 -16.54
N LEU A 192 -0.77 -8.60 -15.86
CA LEU A 192 -0.70 -7.86 -14.60
C LEU A 192 -1.02 -6.37 -14.81
N GLU A 193 -0.53 -5.76 -15.89
CA GLU A 193 -0.86 -4.37 -16.23
C GLU A 193 -2.35 -4.18 -16.56
N LYS A 194 -2.99 -5.15 -17.22
CA LYS A 194 -4.45 -5.11 -17.42
C LYS A 194 -5.20 -5.15 -16.09
N VAL A 195 -4.81 -6.03 -15.18
CA VAL A 195 -5.41 -6.10 -13.84
C VAL A 195 -5.20 -4.78 -13.09
N LYS A 196 -3.96 -4.27 -13.09
CA LYS A 196 -3.62 -2.98 -12.48
C LYS A 196 -4.46 -1.83 -13.04
N ALA A 197 -4.71 -1.83 -14.35
CA ALA A 197 -5.52 -0.81 -15.01
C ALA A 197 -7.00 -0.83 -14.58
N THR A 198 -7.51 -1.98 -14.15
CA THR A 198 -8.93 -2.14 -13.74
C THR A 198 -9.17 -1.90 -12.25
N LEU A 199 -8.11 -1.83 -11.45
CA LEU A 199 -8.21 -1.71 -9.99
C LEU A 199 -7.87 -0.28 -9.54
N PRO A 200 -8.56 0.24 -8.49
CA PRO A 200 -8.08 1.39 -7.75
C PRO A 200 -6.66 1.15 -7.22
N VAL A 201 -5.84 2.21 -7.19
CA VAL A 201 -4.41 2.12 -6.81
C VAL A 201 -4.23 1.47 -5.42
N GLY A 202 -5.01 1.88 -4.43
CA GLY A 202 -4.94 1.29 -3.08
C GLY A 202 -5.27 -0.21 -3.05
N LYS A 203 -6.24 -0.67 -3.87
CA LYS A 203 -6.54 -2.12 -3.98
C LYS A 203 -5.42 -2.88 -4.68
N TRP A 204 -4.83 -2.31 -5.72
CA TRP A 204 -3.67 -2.91 -6.37
C TRP A 204 -2.51 -3.05 -5.37
N ASN A 205 -2.17 -1.97 -4.67
CA ASN A 205 -1.09 -1.96 -3.69
C ASN A 205 -1.33 -3.00 -2.58
N ALA A 206 -2.51 -3.04 -2.00
CA ALA A 206 -2.83 -4.00 -0.95
C ALA A 206 -2.81 -5.45 -1.45
N GLN A 207 -3.62 -5.78 -2.47
CA GLN A 207 -3.90 -7.16 -2.84
C GLN A 207 -2.84 -7.78 -3.75
N TRP A 208 -2.25 -6.99 -4.66
CA TRP A 208 -1.30 -7.51 -5.63
C TRP A 208 0.14 -7.23 -5.22
N MET A 209 0.42 -6.08 -4.62
CA MET A 209 1.75 -5.75 -4.13
C MET A 209 1.98 -6.10 -2.65
N GLN A 210 0.95 -6.60 -1.95
CA GLN A 210 0.95 -6.96 -0.53
C GLN A 210 1.28 -5.79 0.42
N ASN A 211 1.16 -4.56 -0.08
CA ASN A 211 1.47 -3.33 0.63
C ASN A 211 0.21 -2.46 0.80
N PRO A 212 -0.65 -2.75 1.80
CA PRO A 212 -1.80 -1.91 2.10
C PRO A 212 -1.38 -0.59 2.74
N THR A 213 -1.98 0.51 2.27
CA THR A 213 -1.79 1.84 2.83
C THR A 213 -2.78 2.13 3.97
N SER A 214 -2.38 2.96 4.92
CA SER A 214 -3.24 3.41 6.01
C SER A 214 -3.48 4.91 5.89
N GLU A 215 -4.74 5.30 5.90
CA GLU A 215 -5.13 6.71 6.00
C GLU A 215 -5.17 7.20 7.46
N GLU A 216 -4.99 6.31 8.44
CA GLU A 216 -5.00 6.67 9.85
C GLU A 216 -3.76 7.46 10.23
N GLY A 217 -3.97 8.71 10.64
CA GLY A 217 -2.87 9.64 10.91
C GLY A 217 -2.33 10.35 9.67
N ALA A 218 -2.97 10.21 8.50
CA ALA A 218 -2.63 10.96 7.31
C ALA A 218 -2.68 12.47 7.57
N LEU A 219 -1.63 13.18 7.15
CA LEU A 219 -1.59 14.65 7.26
C LEU A 219 -2.44 15.34 6.19
N ILE A 220 -2.65 14.68 5.05
CA ILE A 220 -3.56 15.12 3.98
C ILE A 220 -4.51 13.96 3.72
N LYS A 221 -5.78 14.16 4.02
CA LYS A 221 -6.80 13.14 3.84
C LYS A 221 -7.29 13.08 2.40
N ARG A 222 -7.64 11.88 1.93
CA ARG A 222 -8.23 11.67 0.60
C ARG A 222 -9.48 12.53 0.39
N GLU A 223 -10.34 12.63 1.37
CA GLU A 223 -11.60 13.39 1.32
C GLU A 223 -11.44 14.91 1.17
N TRP A 224 -10.24 15.46 1.37
CA TRP A 224 -9.95 16.89 1.20
C TRP A 224 -9.67 17.28 -0.25
N TRP A 225 -9.41 16.30 -1.12
CA TRP A 225 -9.23 16.55 -2.54
C TRP A 225 -10.57 16.74 -3.23
N ARG A 226 -10.67 17.77 -4.06
CA ARG A 226 -11.83 17.98 -4.91
C ARG A 226 -11.61 17.35 -6.28
N VAL A 227 -12.64 16.69 -6.79
CA VAL A 227 -12.61 16.08 -8.12
C VAL A 227 -12.98 17.13 -9.17
N TRP A 228 -12.15 17.24 -10.20
CA TRP A 228 -12.47 17.99 -11.41
C TRP A 228 -13.15 17.03 -12.39
N ASP A 229 -14.48 17.10 -12.43
CA ASP A 229 -15.33 16.23 -13.24
C ASP A 229 -15.60 16.85 -14.63
N SER A 230 -14.53 17.08 -15.39
CA SER A 230 -14.62 17.56 -16.77
C SER A 230 -13.47 17.00 -17.61
N ASP A 231 -13.76 16.63 -18.86
CA ASP A 231 -12.76 16.18 -19.83
C ASP A 231 -11.82 17.28 -20.30
N THR A 232 -12.13 18.55 -20.01
CA THR A 232 -11.34 19.71 -20.40
C THR A 232 -10.66 20.34 -19.20
N ILE A 233 -9.39 20.71 -19.37
CA ILE A 233 -8.63 21.45 -18.35
C ILE A 233 -9.25 22.86 -18.23
N PRO A 234 -9.44 23.38 -17.00
CA PRO A 234 -9.95 24.74 -16.82
C PRO A 234 -8.94 25.78 -17.37
N PRO A 235 -9.38 27.01 -17.68
CA PRO A 235 -8.48 28.10 -18.00
C PRO A 235 -7.46 28.34 -16.87
N LEU A 236 -6.18 28.23 -17.18
CA LEU A 236 -5.08 28.34 -16.22
C LEU A 236 -4.46 29.72 -16.26
N GLN A 237 -4.13 30.31 -15.09
CA GLN A 237 -3.36 31.56 -15.00
C GLN A 237 -1.87 31.31 -14.89
N HIS A 238 -1.47 30.31 -14.11
CA HIS A 238 -0.06 29.92 -13.92
C HIS A 238 0.10 28.43 -13.90
N VAL A 239 1.16 27.93 -14.48
CA VAL A 239 1.55 26.52 -14.44
C VAL A 239 2.94 26.40 -13.85
N ILE A 240 3.09 25.50 -12.88
CA ILE A 240 4.38 25.19 -12.25
C ILE A 240 4.61 23.69 -12.30
N GLN A 241 5.84 23.28 -12.56
CA GLN A 241 6.30 21.91 -12.38
C GLN A 241 7.23 21.80 -11.19
N SER A 242 7.12 20.71 -10.45
CA SER A 242 7.98 20.41 -9.31
C SER A 242 8.60 19.02 -9.47
N TYR A 243 9.89 18.93 -9.12
CA TYR A 243 10.71 17.75 -9.33
C TYR A 243 11.37 17.33 -8.02
N ASP A 244 10.99 16.19 -7.48
CA ASP A 244 11.82 15.46 -6.53
C ASP A 244 12.61 14.41 -7.28
N THR A 245 13.94 14.44 -7.15
CA THR A 245 14.82 13.63 -7.98
C THR A 245 15.72 12.75 -7.15
N ALA A 246 15.86 11.49 -7.56
CA ALA A 246 16.79 10.53 -6.99
C ALA A 246 17.83 10.09 -8.02
N PHE A 247 19.05 9.76 -7.57
CA PHE A 247 20.08 9.17 -8.43
C PHE A 247 20.13 7.66 -8.26
N MET A 248 20.03 6.93 -9.37
CA MET A 248 20.36 5.52 -9.41
C MET A 248 21.87 5.29 -9.30
N LYS A 249 22.37 5.06 -8.07
CA LYS A 249 23.73 4.52 -7.84
C LYS A 249 23.75 3.14 -7.20
N LYS A 250 22.59 2.60 -6.77
CA LYS A 250 22.46 1.27 -6.15
C LYS A 250 21.10 0.68 -6.52
N GLU A 251 20.96 -0.63 -6.42
CA GLU A 251 19.73 -1.40 -6.63
C GLU A 251 18.54 -1.00 -5.71
N THR A 252 18.79 -0.15 -4.72
CA THR A 252 17.81 0.40 -3.75
C THR A 252 17.57 1.91 -3.96
N ALA A 253 17.66 2.44 -5.19
CA ALA A 253 17.48 3.88 -5.42
C ALA A 253 16.00 4.29 -5.27
N ASP A 254 15.78 5.46 -4.67
CA ASP A 254 14.47 6.10 -4.54
C ASP A 254 13.89 6.48 -5.91
N TYR A 255 12.59 6.70 -5.96
CA TYR A 255 11.93 7.18 -7.18
C TYR A 255 12.23 8.65 -7.45
N SER A 256 12.14 9.05 -8.70
CA SER A 256 12.01 10.46 -9.08
C SER A 256 10.55 10.75 -9.39
N ALA A 257 10.04 11.87 -8.88
CA ALA A 257 8.68 12.32 -9.06
C ALA A 257 8.62 13.72 -9.69
N ILE A 258 7.70 13.88 -10.63
CA ILE A 258 7.41 15.16 -11.29
C ILE A 258 5.92 15.39 -11.13
N THR A 259 5.53 16.54 -10.56
CA THR A 259 4.11 16.95 -10.53
C THR A 259 3.93 18.29 -11.22
N THR A 260 2.85 18.42 -12.00
CA THR A 260 2.49 19.64 -12.72
C THR A 260 1.20 20.21 -12.15
N TRP A 261 1.21 21.50 -11.83
CA TRP A 261 0.13 22.18 -11.14
C TRP A 261 -0.25 23.48 -11.84
N GLY A 262 -1.55 23.77 -11.86
CA GLY A 262 -2.07 25.02 -12.40
C GLY A 262 -2.92 25.79 -11.41
N ILE A 263 -2.91 27.13 -11.53
CA ILE A 263 -3.86 28.00 -10.84
C ILE A 263 -5.07 28.22 -11.75
N PHE A 264 -6.25 28.07 -11.18
CA PHE A 264 -7.51 28.34 -11.85
C PHE A 264 -8.54 28.94 -10.90
N PHE A 265 -9.65 29.42 -11.44
CA PHE A 265 -10.78 29.94 -10.69
C PHE A 265 -12.00 29.07 -10.99
N PRO A 266 -12.55 28.35 -9.99
CA PRO A 266 -13.72 27.50 -10.19
C PRO A 266 -14.95 28.24 -10.72
N ASP A 267 -15.13 29.49 -10.29
CA ASP A 267 -16.16 30.44 -10.74
C ASP A 267 -15.67 31.88 -10.60
N GLU A 268 -16.46 32.86 -11.10
CA GLU A 268 -16.09 34.29 -11.13
C GLU A 268 -15.93 34.91 -9.72
N ASP A 269 -16.62 34.36 -8.72
CA ASP A 269 -16.63 34.87 -7.34
C ASP A 269 -15.64 34.09 -6.43
N SER A 270 -15.10 32.99 -6.89
CA SER A 270 -14.17 32.15 -6.15
C SER A 270 -12.75 32.73 -6.14
N GLY A 271 -12.03 32.49 -5.04
CA GLY A 271 -10.59 32.72 -4.97
C GLY A 271 -9.80 31.76 -5.87
N ALA A 272 -8.51 32.04 -6.02
CA ALA A 272 -7.59 31.16 -6.75
C ALA A 272 -7.53 29.77 -6.10
N ASN A 273 -7.65 28.73 -6.90
CA ASN A 273 -7.53 27.32 -6.53
C ASN A 273 -6.40 26.66 -7.31
N LEU A 274 -5.94 25.51 -6.86
CA LEU A 274 -4.91 24.71 -7.52
C LEU A 274 -5.52 23.44 -8.10
N ILE A 275 -5.09 23.08 -9.30
CA ILE A 275 -5.43 21.82 -9.92
C ILE A 275 -4.16 21.04 -10.28
N LEU A 276 -4.13 19.77 -9.92
CA LEU A 276 -3.11 18.83 -10.39
C LEU A 276 -3.38 18.52 -11.87
N LEU A 277 -2.41 18.78 -12.72
CA LEU A 277 -2.54 18.61 -14.18
C LEU A 277 -1.91 17.32 -14.67
N ASP A 278 -0.82 16.88 -14.02
CA ASP A 278 -0.10 15.67 -14.38
C ASP A 278 0.83 15.22 -13.24
N ALA A 279 1.12 13.93 -13.18
CA ALA A 279 2.13 13.38 -12.30
C ALA A 279 2.87 12.23 -13.00
N VAL A 280 4.19 12.22 -12.85
CA VAL A 280 5.07 11.17 -13.36
C VAL A 280 5.96 10.68 -12.23
N LYS A 281 5.96 9.39 -11.96
CA LYS A 281 6.83 8.74 -10.99
C LYS A 281 7.55 7.56 -11.64
N GLY A 282 8.84 7.43 -11.40
CA GLY A 282 9.62 6.33 -11.96
C GLY A 282 11.05 6.31 -11.43
N ARG A 283 11.72 5.20 -11.64
CA ARG A 283 13.15 5.07 -11.43
C ARG A 283 13.84 5.32 -12.76
N PHE A 284 14.44 6.48 -12.89
CA PHE A 284 15.05 6.95 -14.12
C PHE A 284 16.56 7.06 -13.97
N GLU A 285 17.30 6.58 -14.95
CA GLU A 285 18.67 7.03 -15.12
C GLU A 285 18.71 8.50 -15.54
N PHE A 286 19.82 9.20 -15.24
CA PHE A 286 19.91 10.64 -15.48
C PHE A 286 19.55 11.06 -16.93
N PRO A 287 20.02 10.37 -18.00
CA PRO A 287 19.62 10.71 -19.36
C PRO A 287 18.12 10.57 -19.62
N GLU A 288 17.49 9.60 -19.00
CA GLU A 288 16.05 9.36 -19.10
C GLU A 288 15.25 10.40 -18.31
N LEU A 289 15.66 10.71 -17.07
CA LEU A 289 15.07 11.76 -16.26
C LEU A 289 15.11 13.10 -16.99
N ARG A 290 16.27 13.45 -17.58
CA ARG A 290 16.43 14.66 -18.39
C ARG A 290 15.45 14.67 -19.57
N ARG A 291 15.32 13.57 -20.29
CA ARG A 291 14.38 13.45 -21.42
C ARG A 291 12.94 13.64 -20.93
N LYS A 292 12.55 12.98 -19.84
CA LYS A 292 11.22 13.13 -19.24
C LYS A 292 10.95 14.56 -18.79
N ALA A 293 11.90 15.21 -18.15
CA ALA A 293 11.77 16.61 -17.76
C ALA A 293 11.53 17.53 -18.98
N LEU A 294 12.25 17.31 -20.08
CA LEU A 294 12.06 18.07 -21.32
C LEU A 294 10.71 17.80 -22.00
N GLU A 295 10.27 16.54 -22.01
CA GLU A 295 8.95 16.16 -22.53
C GLU A 295 7.84 16.87 -21.74
N GLN A 296 7.89 16.80 -20.43
CA GLN A 296 6.93 17.44 -19.51
C GLN A 296 6.95 18.96 -19.64
N TYR A 297 8.14 19.57 -19.69
CA TYR A 297 8.27 21.02 -19.87
C TYR A 297 7.66 21.49 -21.20
N LYS A 298 7.95 20.80 -22.31
CA LYS A 298 7.42 21.15 -23.64
C LYS A 298 5.89 20.97 -23.74
N TYR A 299 5.36 19.97 -23.05
CA TYR A 299 3.94 19.69 -23.10
C TYR A 299 3.13 20.72 -22.31
N TRP A 300 3.57 21.05 -21.09
CA TRP A 300 2.83 21.91 -20.18
C TRP A 300 3.24 23.39 -20.24
N ASN A 301 4.41 23.68 -20.79
CA ASN A 301 4.98 25.04 -20.90
C ASN A 301 4.87 25.84 -19.59
N PRO A 302 5.37 25.33 -18.44
CA PRO A 302 5.24 25.99 -17.15
C PRO A 302 6.09 27.27 -17.08
N GLU A 303 5.62 28.27 -16.35
CA GLU A 303 6.35 29.52 -16.09
C GLU A 303 7.58 29.27 -15.21
N SER A 304 7.58 28.23 -14.40
CA SER A 304 8.76 27.84 -13.62
C SER A 304 8.79 26.35 -13.32
N VAL A 305 10.02 25.84 -13.22
CA VAL A 305 10.33 24.48 -12.78
C VAL A 305 11.01 24.55 -11.43
N ILE A 306 10.51 23.84 -10.43
CA ILE A 306 11.09 23.75 -9.10
C ILE A 306 11.85 22.43 -9.02
N VAL A 307 13.11 22.46 -8.59
CA VAL A 307 13.93 21.25 -8.40
C VAL A 307 14.51 21.28 -6.99
N GLU A 308 14.37 20.18 -6.24
CA GLU A 308 14.98 20.08 -4.92
C GLU A 308 16.53 20.10 -5.05
N ALA A 309 17.18 21.02 -4.32
CA ALA A 309 18.62 21.21 -4.34
C ALA A 309 19.37 20.14 -3.53
N LYS A 310 19.05 18.87 -3.76
CA LYS A 310 19.86 17.72 -3.31
C LYS A 310 20.93 17.37 -4.34
N ALA A 311 21.83 16.45 -3.99
CA ALA A 311 22.91 16.01 -4.88
C ALA A 311 22.42 15.55 -6.26
N SER A 312 21.21 15.01 -6.36
CA SER A 312 20.54 14.54 -7.57
C SER A 312 19.91 15.66 -8.42
N GLY A 313 19.36 16.69 -7.79
CA GLY A 313 18.68 17.79 -8.50
C GLY A 313 19.61 18.82 -9.11
N LEU A 314 20.82 18.99 -8.57
CA LEU A 314 21.77 20.01 -9.07
C LEU A 314 22.21 19.77 -10.52
N PRO A 315 22.60 18.57 -10.96
CA PRO A 315 22.92 18.31 -12.37
C PRO A 315 21.74 18.55 -13.31
N LEU A 316 20.54 18.11 -12.91
CA LEU A 316 19.33 18.36 -13.70
C LEU A 316 19.04 19.86 -13.83
N THR A 317 19.16 20.61 -12.73
CA THR A 317 19.03 22.07 -12.71
C THR A 317 20.00 22.73 -13.70
N TYR A 318 21.25 22.29 -13.70
CA TYR A 318 22.26 22.84 -14.60
C TYR A 318 21.93 22.60 -16.07
N GLU A 319 21.55 21.36 -16.42
CA GLU A 319 21.16 20.99 -17.78
C GLU A 319 19.93 21.76 -18.27
N LEU A 320 18.90 21.86 -17.43
CA LEU A 320 17.66 22.57 -17.78
C LEU A 320 17.92 24.08 -17.97
N ARG A 321 18.76 24.71 -17.12
CA ARG A 321 19.12 26.11 -17.28
C ARG A 321 19.92 26.38 -18.55
N GLN A 322 20.77 25.45 -19.00
CA GLN A 322 21.45 25.55 -20.28
C GLN A 322 20.52 25.54 -21.48
N MET A 323 19.30 25.07 -21.28
CA MET A 323 18.23 25.04 -22.29
C MET A 323 17.23 26.18 -22.14
N ASP A 324 17.61 27.25 -21.41
CA ASP A 324 16.80 28.43 -21.12
C ASP A 324 15.49 28.14 -20.36
N ILE A 325 15.44 27.01 -19.64
CA ILE A 325 14.31 26.66 -18.79
C ILE A 325 14.43 27.38 -17.44
N PRO A 326 13.36 28.09 -16.97
CA PRO A 326 13.41 28.84 -15.73
C PRO A 326 13.32 27.91 -14.51
N VAL A 327 14.48 27.48 -14.00
CA VAL A 327 14.58 26.56 -12.85
C VAL A 327 14.83 27.32 -11.55
N ILE A 328 14.01 27.05 -10.56
CA ILE A 328 14.10 27.49 -9.17
C ILE A 328 14.58 26.31 -8.32
N ASN A 329 15.70 26.52 -7.60
CA ASN A 329 16.15 25.50 -6.66
C ASN A 329 15.40 25.65 -5.32
N PHE A 330 14.79 24.56 -4.88
CA PHE A 330 14.21 24.44 -3.55
C PHE A 330 15.25 23.84 -2.60
N THR A 331 15.61 24.56 -1.55
CA THR A 331 16.52 24.07 -0.52
C THR A 331 15.78 23.96 0.81
N PRO A 332 15.57 22.73 1.33
CA PRO A 332 14.99 22.57 2.65
C PRO A 332 15.84 23.26 3.72
N SER A 333 15.25 24.13 4.53
CA SER A 333 15.93 24.76 5.67
C SER A 333 16.01 23.81 6.87
N LYS A 334 17.01 24.01 7.75
CA LYS A 334 17.08 23.28 9.02
C LYS A 334 15.82 23.55 9.85
N GLY A 335 15.10 22.48 10.24
CA GLY A 335 13.83 22.54 10.96
C GLY A 335 12.59 22.53 10.04
N ASN A 336 12.75 22.49 8.71
CA ASN A 336 11.67 22.33 7.75
C ASN A 336 11.71 20.91 7.17
N ASP A 337 11.50 19.92 8.04
CA ASP A 337 11.40 18.52 7.64
C ASP A 337 10.11 18.26 6.82
N LYS A 338 9.99 17.06 6.27
CA LYS A 338 8.84 16.67 5.44
C LYS A 338 7.51 16.89 6.14
N HIS A 339 7.40 16.53 7.42
CA HIS A 339 6.18 16.71 8.21
C HIS A 339 5.77 18.17 8.32
N VAL A 340 6.74 19.06 8.59
CA VAL A 340 6.48 20.51 8.68
C VAL A 340 6.02 21.05 7.32
N ARG A 341 6.63 20.61 6.23
CA ARG A 341 6.24 21.03 4.87
C ARG A 341 4.81 20.61 4.54
N VAL A 342 4.46 19.33 4.79
CA VAL A 342 3.11 18.81 4.57
C VAL A 342 2.09 19.55 5.43
N ASN A 343 2.37 19.76 6.73
CA ASN A 343 1.50 20.53 7.63
C ASN A 343 1.31 21.99 7.17
N THR A 344 2.30 22.58 6.50
CA THR A 344 2.19 23.93 5.95
C THR A 344 1.18 24.02 4.81
N VAL A 345 1.03 22.96 4.01
CA VAL A 345 0.12 22.93 2.86
C VAL A 345 -1.24 22.29 3.17
N ALA A 346 -1.31 21.41 4.17
CA ALA A 346 -2.53 20.69 4.56
C ALA A 346 -3.78 21.57 4.70
N PRO A 347 -3.73 22.81 5.26
CA PRO A 347 -4.90 23.68 5.34
C PRO A 347 -5.52 24.05 3.99
N LEU A 348 -4.74 24.10 2.91
CA LEU A 348 -5.26 24.34 1.56
C LEU A 348 -6.09 23.18 1.04
N PHE A 349 -5.70 21.94 1.41
CA PHE A 349 -6.48 20.74 1.11
C PHE A 349 -7.77 20.71 1.93
N GLU A 350 -7.67 20.91 3.25
CA GLU A 350 -8.79 20.90 4.17
C GLU A 350 -9.85 21.94 3.79
N SER A 351 -9.43 23.11 3.31
CA SER A 351 -10.33 24.16 2.82
C SER A 351 -10.93 23.89 1.44
N GLY A 352 -10.56 22.76 0.78
CA GLY A 352 -11.06 22.37 -0.53
C GLY A 352 -10.55 23.22 -1.69
N MET A 353 -9.36 23.83 -1.55
CA MET A 353 -8.73 24.63 -2.60
C MET A 353 -7.90 23.79 -3.59
N ILE A 354 -7.74 22.50 -3.34
CA ILE A 354 -6.92 21.60 -4.16
C ILE A 354 -7.81 20.63 -4.94
N TRP A 355 -7.62 20.60 -6.24
CA TRP A 355 -8.41 19.82 -7.18
C TRP A 355 -7.53 18.83 -7.94
N ALA A 356 -8.11 17.72 -8.35
CA ALA A 356 -7.47 16.75 -9.22
C ALA A 356 -8.50 16.18 -10.21
N PRO A 357 -8.14 15.91 -11.46
CA PRO A 357 -9.02 15.22 -12.40
C PRO A 357 -9.17 13.76 -11.99
N ASP A 358 -10.28 13.12 -12.40
CA ASP A 358 -10.49 11.69 -12.21
C ASP A 358 -9.61 10.89 -13.20
N GLN A 359 -8.32 10.84 -12.91
CA GLN A 359 -7.28 10.21 -13.71
C GLN A 359 -6.38 9.34 -12.82
N LYS A 360 -5.76 8.32 -13.42
CA LYS A 360 -4.92 7.38 -12.68
C LYS A 360 -3.74 8.06 -11.97
N PHE A 361 -3.08 9.01 -12.62
CA PHE A 361 -1.96 9.74 -12.03
C PHE A 361 -2.39 10.56 -10.79
N SER A 362 -3.62 11.10 -10.81
CA SER A 362 -4.18 11.81 -9.65
C SER A 362 -4.38 10.86 -8.48
N GLU A 363 -4.92 9.68 -8.75
CA GLU A 363 -5.12 8.64 -7.74
C GLU A 363 -3.78 8.20 -7.12
N GLU A 364 -2.70 8.12 -7.90
CA GLU A 364 -1.36 7.80 -7.38
C GLU A 364 -0.85 8.87 -6.40
N VAL A 365 -1.05 10.16 -6.71
CA VAL A 365 -0.68 11.26 -5.82
C VAL A 365 -1.55 11.28 -4.56
N ILE A 366 -2.86 11.11 -4.71
CA ILE A 366 -3.81 11.09 -3.59
C ILE A 366 -3.50 9.94 -2.63
N GLU A 367 -3.23 8.75 -3.16
CA GLU A 367 -2.90 7.57 -2.36
C GLU A 367 -1.62 7.77 -1.56
N GLU A 368 -0.57 8.31 -2.17
CA GLU A 368 0.70 8.57 -1.50
C GLU A 368 0.56 9.66 -0.42
N CYS A 369 -0.24 10.70 -0.68
CA CYS A 369 -0.58 11.72 0.32
C CYS A 369 -1.37 11.14 1.49
N ALA A 370 -2.36 10.29 1.21
CA ALA A 370 -3.18 9.64 2.22
C ALA A 370 -2.41 8.60 3.06
N ALA A 371 -1.35 8.01 2.50
CA ALA A 371 -0.45 7.09 3.21
C ALA A 371 0.61 7.81 4.06
N PHE A 372 0.92 9.08 3.76
CA PHE A 372 1.95 9.82 4.46
C PHE A 372 1.51 10.20 5.90
N PRO A 373 2.32 10.01 6.97
CA PRO A 373 3.76 9.72 6.95
C PRO A 373 4.14 8.23 7.01
N HIS A 374 3.21 7.31 6.92
CA HIS A 374 3.43 5.88 7.18
C HIS A 374 3.59 5.03 5.90
N GLY A 375 3.48 5.65 4.73
CA GLY A 375 3.71 5.00 3.44
C GLY A 375 5.19 4.69 3.18
N ASP A 376 5.46 3.68 2.33
CA ASP A 376 6.82 3.29 1.95
C ASP A 376 7.49 4.30 1.03
N HIS A 377 6.70 5.11 0.33
CA HIS A 377 7.16 6.12 -0.63
C HIS A 377 6.49 7.46 -0.36
N ASP A 378 7.25 8.53 -0.57
CA ASP A 378 6.81 9.91 -0.33
C ASP A 378 7.33 10.90 -1.40
N ASP A 379 7.77 10.38 -2.55
CA ASP A 379 8.37 11.18 -3.64
C ASP A 379 7.35 12.12 -4.30
N LEU A 380 6.11 11.64 -4.52
CA LEU A 380 5.01 12.46 -5.03
C LEU A 380 4.55 13.49 -3.98
N VAL A 381 4.57 13.13 -2.70
CA VAL A 381 4.27 14.06 -1.59
C VAL A 381 5.30 15.19 -1.55
N ASP A 382 6.60 14.87 -1.69
CA ASP A 382 7.67 15.87 -1.70
C ASP A 382 7.55 16.79 -2.92
N SER A 383 7.34 16.24 -4.11
CA SER A 383 7.13 17.03 -5.33
C SER A 383 5.89 17.94 -5.20
N MET A 384 4.76 17.41 -4.74
CA MET A 384 3.52 18.16 -4.53
C MET A 384 3.72 19.29 -3.52
N THR A 385 4.31 19.01 -2.35
CA THR A 385 4.48 20.02 -1.31
C THR A 385 5.36 21.18 -1.76
N MET A 386 6.41 20.94 -2.54
CA MET A 386 7.25 22.01 -3.10
C MET A 386 6.45 22.93 -4.04
N ALA A 387 5.59 22.36 -4.90
CA ALA A 387 4.75 23.14 -5.80
C ALA A 387 3.72 23.99 -5.02
N VAL A 388 2.97 23.37 -4.13
CA VAL A 388 1.90 24.05 -3.36
C VAL A 388 2.48 25.12 -2.43
N MET A 389 3.61 24.83 -1.76
CA MET A 389 4.33 25.85 -0.98
C MET A 389 4.78 27.04 -1.83
N ARG A 390 5.25 26.81 -3.05
CA ARG A 390 5.67 27.87 -3.96
C ARG A 390 4.53 28.80 -4.31
N PHE A 391 3.35 28.26 -4.60
CA PHE A 391 2.16 29.05 -4.87
C PHE A 391 1.75 29.88 -3.65
N ARG A 392 1.74 29.29 -2.45
CA ARG A 392 1.40 29.98 -1.20
C ARG A 392 2.41 31.07 -0.85
N GLN A 393 3.71 30.76 -0.85
CA GLN A 393 4.79 31.72 -0.53
C GLN A 393 4.92 32.84 -1.57
N GLY A 394 4.59 32.55 -2.83
CA GLY A 394 4.54 33.53 -3.92
C GLY A 394 3.34 34.48 -3.84
N GLY A 395 2.42 34.25 -2.88
CA GLY A 395 1.20 35.04 -2.76
C GLY A 395 0.20 34.83 -3.88
N LEU A 396 0.42 33.79 -4.69
CA LEU A 396 -0.45 33.43 -5.82
C LEU A 396 -1.74 32.72 -5.35
N ILE A 397 -1.65 32.03 -4.22
CA ILE A 397 -2.81 31.46 -3.51
C ILE A 397 -2.74 31.89 -2.05
N LYS A 398 -3.86 32.28 -1.46
CA LYS A 398 -3.95 32.71 -0.07
C LYS A 398 -5.03 31.90 0.63
N HIS A 399 -4.70 31.30 1.75
CA HIS A 399 -5.71 30.68 2.62
C HIS A 399 -6.63 31.75 3.22
N PRO A 400 -7.94 31.49 3.43
CA PRO A 400 -8.83 32.44 4.05
C PRO A 400 -8.34 33.03 5.39
N GLU A 401 -7.62 32.26 6.18
CA GLU A 401 -7.03 32.70 7.44
C GLU A 401 -5.84 33.67 7.27
N ASP A 402 -5.13 33.62 6.15
CA ASP A 402 -4.00 34.51 5.85
C ASP A 402 -4.47 35.99 5.75
N TYR A 403 -5.78 36.24 5.51
CA TYR A 403 -6.37 37.58 5.47
C TYR A 403 -6.66 38.18 6.84
N VAL A 404 -6.71 37.39 7.91
CA VAL A 404 -7.05 37.86 9.26
C VAL A 404 -5.84 38.50 9.94
N GLU A 405 -4.61 38.08 9.63
CA GLU A 405 -3.39 38.64 10.23
C GLU A 405 -3.04 40.05 9.74
N GLU A 406 -3.41 40.43 8.52
CA GLU A 406 -3.14 41.80 8.03
C GLU A 406 -3.94 42.90 8.73
N LYS A 407 -5.04 42.58 9.44
CA LYS A 407 -5.89 43.55 10.12
C LYS A 407 -5.45 43.94 11.56
N THR A 408 -4.45 43.25 12.11
CA THR A 408 -4.08 43.41 13.54
C THR A 408 -2.72 44.03 13.81
N ALA A 409 -1.97 44.52 12.81
CA ALA A 409 -0.74 45.25 13.05
C ALA A 409 -1.04 46.70 13.55
N PRO A 410 -0.77 47.06 14.82
CA PRO A 410 -1.04 48.42 15.32
C PRO A 410 -0.08 49.39 14.64
N ARG A 411 -0.64 50.41 13.97
CA ARG A 411 0.15 51.55 13.48
C ARG A 411 0.92 52.14 14.63
N LYS A 412 2.25 52.07 14.63
CA LYS A 412 3.10 52.88 15.54
C LYS A 412 2.81 54.34 15.28
N ARG A 413 2.16 55.01 16.23
CA ARG A 413 2.11 56.46 16.25
C ARG A 413 3.51 56.97 16.58
N SER A 414 4.15 57.64 15.64
CA SER A 414 5.34 58.45 15.94
C SER A 414 4.87 59.69 16.67
N TYR A 415 5.30 59.83 17.91
CA TYR A 415 5.25 61.13 18.60
C TYR A 415 6.59 61.82 18.31
N TYR A 416 6.48 63.05 17.86
CA TYR A 416 7.61 64.00 17.83
C TYR A 416 7.93 64.43 19.27
#